data_232aa56dd2ab2c6a561c617be15155d4
#
_entry.id   232aa56dd2ab2c6a561c617be15155d4
#
_cell.length_a   1.000
_cell.length_b   1.000
_cell.length_c   1.000
_cell.angle_alpha   90.00
_cell.angle_beta   90.00
_cell.angle_gamma   90.00
#
_symmetry.space_group_name_H-M   'P 1'
#
loop_
_entity.id
_entity.type
_entity.pdbx_description
1 polymer ?
#
loop_
_entity_poly.entity_id
_entity_poly.type
_entity_poly.pdbx_seq_one_letter_code
_entity_poly.pdbx_strand_id
1 'polypeptide(L)'
;MAQPSSTTAAAALISWCAANDVAIVPQGGLTGLVGGNVSRAGEVILSSTRLNSILAIHPEEMTATVEAGVTLEALQQAAAAHGLTTGIDLGSRGSATIGGMVSTNAGGILAFRNGVMRNQVLGLEAVLPSGEIFSDLTRVVKVSAGPDLKQLFVGGEGTFGFVTKVVLKLEPQRQHRATALLGMADARTALAIVSHFLALSSVTLEAAEMMWPRYIRDHARLKKLDLSWLEDGAAALLVEISGENVEAATSALEESLENLWEPLDLKGGIVAQSLDQARRFWDIREDSGFYYAEIPDAASFDISVPPTFLDTYVSELESRLKAIDPTYEAYVYGHIADGNLHLTLDKRGPLPEQEMRAVEDAVYTGIREAGGSFSAEHGVGFEKRHGYRNFVSAEKRALARVLKQALDPKGIFNPGKVPFT
;
A
#
# COMPACT_ATOMS: atom_id res chain seq x y z
N MET A 1 9.18 -12.83 -23.21
CA MET A 1 8.04 -12.81 -22.26
C MET A 1 7.20 -14.04 -22.49
N ALA A 2 6.83 -14.73 -21.40
CA ALA A 2 5.93 -15.90 -21.39
C ALA A 2 4.67 -15.56 -20.58
N GLN A 3 3.51 -15.99 -21.09
CA GLN A 3 2.19 -15.74 -20.51
C GLN A 3 1.42 -17.06 -20.43
N PRO A 4 1.68 -17.90 -19.41
CA PRO A 4 0.96 -19.15 -19.26
C PRO A 4 -0.55 -18.90 -19.05
N SER A 5 -1.37 -19.77 -19.62
CA SER A 5 -2.83 -19.73 -19.48
C SER A 5 -3.37 -20.72 -18.46
N SER A 6 -2.49 -21.39 -17.72
CA SER A 6 -2.85 -22.31 -16.64
C SER A 6 -1.69 -22.51 -15.68
N THR A 7 -1.97 -22.95 -14.46
CA THR A 7 -0.96 -23.33 -13.46
C THR A 7 -0.03 -24.44 -14.01
N THR A 8 -0.57 -25.42 -14.73
CA THR A 8 0.23 -26.51 -15.33
C THR A 8 1.21 -25.98 -16.39
N ALA A 9 0.77 -25.02 -17.23
CA ALA A 9 1.66 -24.39 -18.21
C ALA A 9 2.77 -23.58 -17.54
N ALA A 10 2.44 -22.85 -16.45
CA ALA A 10 3.44 -22.14 -15.65
C ALA A 10 4.45 -23.12 -15.02
N ALA A 11 3.98 -24.23 -14.45
CA ALA A 11 4.81 -25.27 -13.86
C ALA A 11 5.80 -25.88 -14.87
N ALA A 12 5.32 -26.23 -16.06
CA ALA A 12 6.16 -26.77 -17.12
C ALA A 12 7.26 -25.77 -17.56
N LEU A 13 6.92 -24.49 -17.71
CA LEU A 13 7.89 -23.47 -18.06
C LEU A 13 8.93 -23.26 -16.94
N ILE A 14 8.49 -23.18 -15.69
CA ILE A 14 9.38 -22.99 -14.54
C ILE A 14 10.32 -24.20 -14.41
N SER A 15 9.82 -25.43 -14.55
CA SER A 15 10.64 -26.65 -14.56
C SER A 15 11.70 -26.60 -15.66
N TRP A 16 11.33 -26.15 -16.85
CA TRP A 16 12.29 -25.99 -17.96
C TRP A 16 13.35 -24.92 -17.63
N CYS A 17 12.97 -23.77 -17.11
CA CYS A 17 13.90 -22.72 -16.67
C CYS A 17 14.87 -23.25 -15.60
N ALA A 18 14.35 -23.98 -14.61
CA ALA A 18 15.14 -24.58 -13.54
C ALA A 18 16.15 -25.64 -14.08
N ALA A 19 15.75 -26.43 -15.07
CA ALA A 19 16.64 -27.41 -15.70
C ALA A 19 17.74 -26.78 -16.54
N ASN A 20 17.53 -25.58 -17.06
CA ASN A 20 18.46 -24.88 -17.97
C ASN A 20 19.14 -23.65 -17.30
N ASP A 21 19.01 -23.46 -16.00
CA ASP A 21 19.55 -22.35 -15.21
C ASP A 21 19.16 -20.96 -15.78
N VAL A 22 17.91 -20.84 -16.26
CA VAL A 22 17.35 -19.61 -16.82
C VAL A 22 16.61 -18.84 -15.74
N ALA A 23 17.00 -17.61 -15.51
CA ALA A 23 16.37 -16.73 -14.51
C ALA A 23 14.96 -16.30 -14.92
N ILE A 24 14.07 -16.18 -13.94
CA ILE A 24 12.66 -15.82 -14.10
C ILE A 24 12.37 -14.52 -13.34
N VAL A 25 11.69 -13.58 -14.01
CA VAL A 25 11.14 -12.38 -13.40
C VAL A 25 9.61 -12.44 -13.43
N PRO A 26 8.96 -12.71 -12.30
CA PRO A 26 7.50 -12.67 -12.21
C PRO A 26 6.97 -11.25 -12.46
N GLN A 27 5.90 -11.14 -13.24
CA GLN A 27 5.24 -9.85 -13.50
C GLN A 27 3.72 -10.02 -13.42
N GLY A 28 3.07 -9.04 -12.76
CA GLY A 28 1.63 -8.84 -12.76
C GLY A 28 1.25 -7.58 -13.54
N GLY A 29 0.55 -6.64 -12.89
CA GLY A 29 0.07 -5.38 -13.45
C GLY A 29 1.13 -4.27 -13.61
N LEU A 30 2.37 -4.51 -13.26
CA LEU A 30 3.51 -3.56 -13.35
C LEU A 30 3.33 -2.25 -12.57
N THR A 31 2.52 -2.26 -11.53
CA THR A 31 2.23 -1.09 -10.68
C THR A 31 3.21 -0.92 -9.51
N GLY A 32 4.16 -1.85 -9.32
CA GLY A 32 5.16 -1.78 -8.25
C GLY A 32 6.18 -0.67 -8.47
N LEU A 33 6.57 0.01 -7.40
CA LEU A 33 7.35 1.26 -7.42
C LEU A 33 8.82 1.09 -7.00
N VAL A 34 9.30 -0.14 -6.79
CA VAL A 34 10.66 -0.40 -6.27
C VAL A 34 11.53 -1.24 -7.21
N GLY A 35 11.18 -1.31 -8.49
CA GLY A 35 11.96 -2.03 -9.52
C GLY A 35 12.00 -3.55 -9.37
N GLY A 36 11.14 -4.16 -8.54
CA GLY A 36 11.09 -5.61 -8.31
C GLY A 36 10.72 -6.43 -9.54
N ASN A 37 10.04 -5.83 -10.51
CA ASN A 37 9.56 -6.45 -11.76
C ASN A 37 10.42 -6.13 -12.99
N VAL A 38 11.53 -5.40 -12.83
CA VAL A 38 12.41 -5.03 -13.95
C VAL A 38 13.23 -6.25 -14.38
N SER A 39 13.19 -6.61 -15.67
CA SER A 39 13.95 -7.71 -16.25
C SER A 39 15.25 -7.23 -16.92
N ARG A 40 16.22 -8.14 -16.95
CA ARG A 40 17.51 -7.95 -17.63
C ARG A 40 17.63 -8.89 -18.84
N ALA A 41 18.60 -8.61 -19.72
CA ALA A 41 18.90 -9.51 -20.82
C ALA A 41 19.24 -10.92 -20.33
N GLY A 42 18.65 -11.94 -20.95
CA GLY A 42 18.81 -13.35 -20.54
C GLY A 42 17.80 -13.86 -19.54
N GLU A 43 16.98 -13.00 -18.93
CA GLU A 43 15.91 -13.40 -18.01
C GLU A 43 14.58 -13.65 -18.76
N VAL A 44 13.82 -14.62 -18.30
CA VAL A 44 12.45 -14.89 -18.78
C VAL A 44 11.46 -14.09 -17.93
N ILE A 45 10.74 -13.17 -18.56
CA ILE A 45 9.56 -12.54 -17.95
C ILE A 45 8.43 -13.56 -17.91
N LEU A 46 7.91 -13.85 -16.72
CA LEU A 46 6.77 -14.72 -16.49
C LEU A 46 5.57 -13.88 -16.03
N SER A 47 4.64 -13.62 -16.94
CA SER A 47 3.49 -12.72 -16.69
C SER A 47 2.25 -13.53 -16.32
N SER A 48 1.51 -13.05 -15.29
CA SER A 48 0.25 -13.64 -14.85
C SER A 48 -0.97 -13.16 -15.66
N THR A 49 -0.81 -12.28 -16.61
CA THR A 49 -1.94 -11.56 -17.28
C THR A 49 -2.94 -12.48 -17.98
N ARG A 50 -2.59 -13.72 -18.34
CA ARG A 50 -3.51 -14.71 -18.91
C ARG A 50 -4.14 -15.65 -17.88
N LEU A 51 -3.75 -15.54 -16.62
CA LEU A 51 -4.41 -16.19 -15.48
C LEU A 51 -5.43 -15.17 -14.89
N ASN A 52 -6.49 -14.87 -15.61
CA ASN A 52 -7.35 -13.73 -15.33
C ASN A 52 -8.84 -14.08 -15.11
N SER A 53 -9.13 -15.32 -14.74
CA SER A 53 -10.48 -15.77 -14.44
C SER A 53 -10.85 -15.57 -12.97
N ILE A 54 -12.04 -15.02 -12.71
CA ILE A 54 -12.71 -15.13 -11.41
C ILE A 54 -13.36 -16.50 -11.37
N LEU A 55 -12.82 -17.41 -10.56
CA LEU A 55 -13.23 -18.83 -10.55
C LEU A 55 -14.52 -19.03 -9.76
N ALA A 56 -14.68 -18.32 -8.65
CA ALA A 56 -15.89 -18.37 -7.84
C ALA A 56 -16.00 -17.13 -6.94
N ILE A 57 -17.21 -16.68 -6.68
CA ILE A 57 -17.58 -15.79 -5.58
C ILE A 57 -18.61 -16.55 -4.73
N HIS A 58 -18.38 -16.60 -3.43
CA HIS A 58 -19.26 -17.23 -2.44
C HIS A 58 -19.81 -16.16 -1.50
N PRO A 59 -20.98 -15.57 -1.81
CA PRO A 59 -21.52 -14.43 -1.03
C PRO A 59 -21.78 -14.77 0.44
N GLU A 60 -22.26 -15.97 0.74
CA GLU A 60 -22.58 -16.40 2.11
C GLU A 60 -21.30 -16.62 2.94
N GLU A 61 -20.18 -16.94 2.30
CA GLU A 61 -18.86 -17.08 2.93
C GLU A 61 -18.08 -15.77 2.90
N MET A 62 -18.55 -14.77 2.14
CA MET A 62 -17.82 -13.54 1.84
C MET A 62 -16.40 -13.82 1.35
N THR A 63 -16.27 -14.72 0.36
CA THR A 63 -14.97 -15.09 -0.22
C THR A 63 -15.02 -15.11 -1.75
N ALA A 64 -13.85 -14.88 -2.36
CA ALA A 64 -13.65 -15.05 -3.79
C ALA A 64 -12.43 -15.93 -4.05
N THR A 65 -12.53 -16.82 -5.04
CA THR A 65 -11.40 -17.58 -5.59
C THR A 65 -11.09 -17.05 -6.97
N VAL A 66 -9.88 -16.56 -7.18
CA VAL A 66 -9.47 -15.90 -8.42
C VAL A 66 -8.11 -16.36 -8.90
N GLU A 67 -7.85 -16.27 -10.19
CA GLU A 67 -6.52 -16.39 -10.74
C GLU A 67 -5.69 -15.13 -10.53
N ALA A 68 -4.37 -15.29 -10.46
CA ALA A 68 -3.42 -14.26 -10.05
C ALA A 68 -3.38 -13.01 -10.95
N GLY A 69 -3.79 -13.10 -12.19
CA GLY A 69 -3.82 -12.02 -13.17
C GLY A 69 -5.13 -11.21 -13.19
N VAL A 70 -6.13 -11.58 -12.39
CA VAL A 70 -7.34 -10.76 -12.20
C VAL A 70 -6.94 -9.42 -11.60
N THR A 71 -7.44 -8.31 -12.15
CA THR A 71 -7.20 -6.97 -11.58
C THR A 71 -8.08 -6.73 -10.35
N LEU A 72 -7.62 -5.87 -9.46
CA LEU A 72 -8.39 -5.50 -8.27
C LEU A 72 -9.76 -4.94 -8.66
N GLU A 73 -9.81 -4.03 -9.63
CA GLU A 73 -11.06 -3.43 -10.11
C GLU A 73 -12.03 -4.46 -10.68
N ALA A 74 -11.53 -5.42 -11.48
CA ALA A 74 -12.38 -6.49 -12.02
C ALA A 74 -13.00 -7.35 -10.91
N LEU A 75 -12.24 -7.65 -9.85
CA LEU A 75 -12.77 -8.36 -8.69
C LEU A 75 -13.76 -7.52 -7.90
N GLN A 76 -13.49 -6.23 -7.68
CA GLN A 76 -14.41 -5.30 -6.99
C GLN A 76 -15.74 -5.20 -7.74
N GLN A 77 -15.71 -5.04 -9.07
CA GLN A 77 -16.91 -4.98 -9.92
C GLN A 77 -17.72 -6.28 -9.86
N ALA A 78 -17.06 -7.43 -9.91
CA ALA A 78 -17.75 -8.71 -9.80
C ALA A 78 -18.34 -8.95 -8.39
N ALA A 79 -17.64 -8.56 -7.34
CA ALA A 79 -18.13 -8.66 -5.96
C ALA A 79 -19.30 -7.71 -5.69
N ALA A 80 -19.31 -6.52 -6.32
CA ALA A 80 -20.38 -5.52 -6.17
C ALA A 80 -21.74 -6.03 -6.63
N ALA A 81 -21.80 -6.95 -7.60
CA ALA A 81 -23.04 -7.62 -8.02
C ALA A 81 -23.68 -8.45 -6.88
N HIS A 82 -22.95 -8.74 -5.83
CA HIS A 82 -23.39 -9.45 -4.63
C HIS A 82 -23.44 -8.57 -3.37
N GLY A 83 -23.32 -7.23 -3.53
CA GLY A 83 -23.25 -6.29 -2.40
C GLY A 83 -21.96 -6.39 -1.59
N LEU A 84 -20.89 -6.92 -2.20
CA LEU A 84 -19.59 -7.14 -1.57
C LEU A 84 -18.50 -6.31 -2.27
N THR A 85 -17.36 -6.16 -1.59
CA THR A 85 -16.14 -5.55 -2.12
C THR A 85 -14.92 -6.25 -1.55
N THR A 86 -13.74 -5.86 -2.00
CA THR A 86 -12.46 -6.32 -1.42
C THR A 86 -12.10 -5.53 -0.16
N GLY A 87 -11.37 -6.15 0.76
CA GLY A 87 -10.84 -5.47 1.95
C GLY A 87 -9.65 -4.53 1.65
N ILE A 88 -9.17 -4.48 0.43
CA ILE A 88 -8.07 -3.64 -0.05
C ILE A 88 -8.60 -2.69 -1.13
N ASP A 89 -8.15 -1.44 -1.11
CA ASP A 89 -8.34 -0.51 -2.21
C ASP A 89 -7.07 0.30 -2.49
N LEU A 90 -6.73 0.45 -3.79
CA LEU A 90 -5.51 1.10 -4.27
C LEU A 90 -5.84 2.07 -5.41
N GLY A 91 -5.11 3.17 -5.53
CA GLY A 91 -5.22 4.06 -6.69
C GLY A 91 -4.97 3.36 -8.03
N SER A 92 -4.11 2.33 -8.06
CA SER A 92 -3.79 1.54 -9.26
C SER A 92 -4.74 0.36 -9.53
N ARG A 93 -5.95 0.33 -8.94
CA ARG A 93 -6.91 -0.80 -8.99
C ARG A 93 -7.18 -1.36 -10.38
N GLY A 94 -7.20 -0.51 -11.40
CA GLY A 94 -7.44 -0.91 -12.80
C GLY A 94 -6.31 -1.76 -13.42
N SER A 95 -5.11 -1.72 -12.87
CA SER A 95 -3.93 -2.43 -13.37
C SER A 95 -3.33 -3.41 -12.37
N ALA A 96 -3.42 -3.13 -11.07
CA ALA A 96 -2.89 -3.99 -10.02
C ALA A 96 -3.57 -5.36 -10.05
N THR A 97 -2.79 -6.42 -10.24
CA THR A 97 -3.28 -7.80 -10.27
C THR A 97 -3.25 -8.43 -8.88
N ILE A 98 -4.19 -9.33 -8.59
CA ILE A 98 -4.29 -9.99 -7.28
C ILE A 98 -3.00 -10.72 -6.91
N GLY A 99 -2.38 -11.45 -7.85
CA GLY A 99 -1.11 -12.12 -7.59
C GLY A 99 0.06 -11.16 -7.36
N GLY A 100 0.06 -9.99 -8.03
CA GLY A 100 1.01 -8.90 -7.78
C GLY A 100 0.83 -8.32 -6.38
N MET A 101 -0.42 -8.02 -5.99
CA MET A 101 -0.76 -7.51 -4.66
C MET A 101 -0.38 -8.47 -3.54
N VAL A 102 -0.60 -9.78 -3.74
CA VAL A 102 -0.11 -10.82 -2.81
C VAL A 102 1.42 -10.77 -2.71
N SER A 103 2.10 -10.75 -3.85
CA SER A 103 3.57 -10.78 -3.89
C SER A 103 4.21 -9.58 -3.22
N THR A 104 3.58 -8.40 -3.26
CA THR A 104 4.06 -7.17 -2.61
C THR A 104 3.48 -6.95 -1.21
N ASN A 105 2.50 -7.78 -0.78
CA ASN A 105 1.72 -7.56 0.43
C ASN A 105 1.06 -6.18 0.46
N ALA A 106 0.40 -5.81 -0.65
CA ALA A 106 -0.19 -4.50 -0.85
C ALA A 106 -1.14 -4.10 0.29
N GLY A 107 -1.13 -2.83 0.66
CA GLY A 107 -1.99 -2.20 1.66
C GLY A 107 -3.06 -1.33 1.03
N GLY A 108 -2.99 -0.02 1.27
CA GLY A 108 -3.90 1.01 0.78
C GLY A 108 -4.78 1.59 1.87
N ILE A 109 -5.69 2.47 1.48
CA ILE A 109 -6.50 3.33 2.33
C ILE A 109 -7.22 2.58 3.46
N LEU A 110 -7.65 1.33 3.21
CA LEU A 110 -8.41 0.52 4.16
C LEU A 110 -7.53 -0.31 5.11
N ALA A 111 -6.19 -0.20 5.03
CA ALA A 111 -5.28 -1.07 5.76
C ALA A 111 -5.40 -0.93 7.28
N PHE A 112 -5.68 0.27 7.79
CA PHE A 112 -5.87 0.52 9.22
C PHE A 112 -7.03 -0.30 9.83
N ARG A 113 -8.05 -0.64 9.04
CA ARG A 113 -9.24 -1.40 9.46
C ARG A 113 -9.15 -2.88 9.08
N ASN A 114 -8.82 -3.15 7.83
CA ASN A 114 -8.90 -4.48 7.25
C ASN A 114 -7.54 -5.20 7.26
N GLY A 115 -6.46 -4.50 7.57
CA GLY A 115 -5.10 -4.96 7.37
C GLY A 115 -4.68 -4.94 5.90
N VAL A 116 -3.46 -5.37 5.65
CA VAL A 116 -2.88 -5.47 4.30
C VAL A 116 -3.22 -6.81 3.65
N MET A 117 -2.73 -7.07 2.44
CA MET A 117 -3.04 -8.27 1.66
C MET A 117 -2.85 -9.57 2.44
N ARG A 118 -1.86 -9.65 3.33
CA ARG A 118 -1.61 -10.77 4.25
C ARG A 118 -2.83 -11.15 5.08
N ASN A 119 -3.63 -10.19 5.48
CA ASN A 119 -4.82 -10.37 6.29
C ASN A 119 -6.05 -10.78 5.46
N GLN A 120 -5.98 -10.60 4.14
CA GLN A 120 -7.07 -10.89 3.20
C GLN A 120 -6.96 -12.29 2.60
N VAL A 121 -5.75 -12.83 2.46
CA VAL A 121 -5.51 -14.14 1.82
C VAL A 121 -5.89 -15.28 2.76
N LEU A 122 -6.92 -16.04 2.39
CA LEU A 122 -7.33 -17.28 3.06
C LEU A 122 -6.63 -18.51 2.50
N GLY A 123 -6.45 -18.54 1.18
CA GLY A 123 -5.82 -19.64 0.47
C GLY A 123 -4.99 -19.17 -0.71
N LEU A 124 -4.04 -19.99 -1.14
CA LEU A 124 -3.13 -19.65 -2.22
C LEU A 124 -2.64 -20.89 -2.96
N GLU A 125 -2.49 -20.77 -4.28
CA GLU A 125 -1.77 -21.71 -5.13
C GLU A 125 -0.58 -21.01 -5.78
N ALA A 126 0.59 -21.63 -5.74
CA ALA A 126 1.80 -21.11 -6.37
C ALA A 126 2.62 -22.23 -7.00
N VAL A 127 3.39 -21.89 -8.03
CA VAL A 127 4.41 -22.78 -8.58
C VAL A 127 5.75 -22.45 -7.96
N LEU A 128 6.38 -23.45 -7.34
CA LEU A 128 7.69 -23.35 -6.70
C LEU A 128 8.82 -23.24 -7.74
N PRO A 129 10.02 -22.81 -7.35
CA PRO A 129 11.20 -22.79 -8.24
C PRO A 129 11.58 -24.16 -8.82
N SER A 130 11.21 -25.26 -8.17
CA SER A 130 11.34 -26.62 -8.68
C SER A 130 10.38 -26.95 -9.83
N GLY A 131 9.31 -26.16 -10.01
CA GLY A 131 8.19 -26.45 -10.89
C GLY A 131 7.06 -27.23 -10.23
N GLU A 132 7.22 -27.62 -8.95
CA GLU A 132 6.14 -28.25 -8.18
C GLU A 132 5.05 -27.23 -7.85
N ILE A 133 3.80 -27.71 -7.75
CA ILE A 133 2.66 -26.88 -7.40
C ILE A 133 2.40 -27.00 -5.91
N PHE A 134 2.54 -25.90 -5.19
CA PHE A 134 2.02 -25.72 -3.84
C PHE A 134 0.56 -25.26 -3.94
N SER A 135 -0.36 -25.96 -3.30
CA SER A 135 -1.79 -25.61 -3.31
C SER A 135 -2.38 -25.75 -1.92
N ASP A 136 -2.78 -24.61 -1.34
CA ASP A 136 -3.57 -24.50 -0.11
C ASP A 136 -4.69 -23.50 -0.38
N LEU A 137 -5.75 -23.94 -1.08
CA LEU A 137 -6.89 -23.11 -1.47
C LEU A 137 -8.01 -23.15 -0.41
N THR A 138 -7.61 -23.07 0.85
CA THR A 138 -8.52 -23.01 2.00
C THR A 138 -9.39 -21.76 1.95
N ARG A 139 -10.71 -21.89 2.27
CA ARG A 139 -11.67 -20.77 2.29
C ARG A 139 -12.11 -20.37 3.70
N VAL A 140 -11.61 -21.03 4.71
CA VAL A 140 -11.99 -20.79 6.11
C VAL A 140 -10.91 -20.02 6.84
N VAL A 141 -11.32 -19.20 7.81
CA VAL A 141 -10.41 -18.36 8.60
C VAL A 141 -9.60 -19.17 9.62
N LYS A 142 -10.22 -20.22 10.20
CA LYS A 142 -9.57 -21.01 11.26
C LYS A 142 -8.85 -22.21 10.68
N VAL A 143 -7.53 -22.12 10.56
CA VAL A 143 -6.64 -23.20 10.17
C VAL A 143 -5.51 -23.32 11.18
N SER A 144 -5.44 -24.45 11.89
CA SER A 144 -4.40 -24.75 12.89
C SER A 144 -3.65 -26.05 12.57
N ALA A 145 -3.65 -26.47 11.32
CA ALA A 145 -3.02 -27.70 10.84
C ALA A 145 -1.55 -27.52 10.46
N GLY A 146 -0.76 -26.91 11.36
CA GLY A 146 0.67 -26.64 11.15
C GLY A 146 0.98 -25.19 10.78
N PRO A 147 2.22 -24.88 10.38
CA PRO A 147 2.62 -23.54 9.96
C PRO A 147 1.86 -23.06 8.72
N ASP A 148 1.51 -21.80 8.68
CA ASP A 148 0.82 -21.20 7.55
C ASP A 148 1.81 -20.87 6.40
N LEU A 149 2.11 -21.89 5.57
CA LEU A 149 3.15 -21.80 4.55
C LEU A 149 2.80 -20.85 3.39
N LYS A 150 1.53 -20.59 3.11
CA LYS A 150 1.14 -19.61 2.09
C LYS A 150 1.67 -18.20 2.38
N GLN A 151 1.94 -17.89 3.64
CA GLN A 151 2.51 -16.60 4.06
C GLN A 151 3.94 -16.36 3.56
N LEU A 152 4.65 -17.40 3.11
CA LEU A 152 5.96 -17.24 2.47
C LEU A 152 5.89 -16.49 1.14
N PHE A 153 4.77 -16.61 0.42
CA PHE A 153 4.58 -15.93 -0.87
C PHE A 153 4.08 -14.49 -0.70
N VAL A 154 3.40 -14.19 0.42
CA VAL A 154 2.84 -12.86 0.67
C VAL A 154 3.94 -11.89 1.12
N GLY A 155 4.21 -10.88 0.30
CA GLY A 155 5.35 -9.96 0.48
C GLY A 155 6.71 -10.59 0.13
N GLY A 156 6.70 -11.74 -0.55
CA GLY A 156 7.91 -12.40 -1.06
C GLY A 156 8.43 -11.83 -2.38
N GLU A 157 7.75 -10.85 -2.95
CA GLU A 157 8.09 -10.15 -4.19
C GLU A 157 8.46 -11.11 -5.36
N GLY A 158 7.75 -12.24 -5.46
CA GLY A 158 8.00 -13.25 -6.47
C GLY A 158 9.30 -14.03 -6.30
N THR A 159 9.95 -13.96 -5.13
CA THR A 159 11.25 -14.61 -4.88
C THR A 159 11.11 -16.09 -4.55
N PHE A 160 10.00 -16.50 -3.94
CA PHE A 160 9.77 -17.86 -3.45
C PHE A 160 8.93 -18.74 -4.41
N GLY A 161 8.37 -18.13 -5.46
CA GLY A 161 7.55 -18.82 -6.45
C GLY A 161 6.61 -17.88 -7.20
N PHE A 162 5.82 -18.46 -8.10
CA PHE A 162 4.87 -17.75 -8.94
C PHE A 162 3.45 -18.06 -8.51
N VAL A 163 2.76 -17.06 -7.94
CA VAL A 163 1.35 -17.18 -7.50
C VAL A 163 0.45 -17.37 -8.73
N THR A 164 -0.45 -18.33 -8.67
CA THR A 164 -1.38 -18.67 -9.78
C THR A 164 -2.84 -18.50 -9.41
N LYS A 165 -3.22 -18.82 -8.17
CA LYS A 165 -4.59 -18.61 -7.66
C LYS A 165 -4.57 -18.10 -6.22
N VAL A 166 -5.63 -17.37 -5.86
CA VAL A 166 -5.79 -16.80 -4.52
C VAL A 166 -7.23 -16.93 -4.07
N VAL A 167 -7.43 -17.28 -2.82
CA VAL A 167 -8.72 -17.15 -2.12
C VAL A 167 -8.65 -15.94 -1.21
N LEU A 168 -9.56 -14.99 -1.40
CA LEU A 168 -9.61 -13.73 -0.68
C LEU A 168 -10.88 -13.62 0.15
N LYS A 169 -10.78 -12.93 1.28
CA LYS A 169 -11.94 -12.39 1.99
C LYS A 169 -12.56 -11.27 1.18
N LEU A 170 -13.87 -11.15 1.27
CA LEU A 170 -14.64 -10.01 0.82
C LEU A 170 -15.29 -9.32 2.02
N GLU A 171 -15.63 -8.05 1.83
CA GLU A 171 -16.29 -7.21 2.82
C GLU A 171 -17.64 -6.74 2.30
N PRO A 172 -18.63 -6.45 3.14
CA PRO A 172 -19.85 -5.78 2.72
C PRO A 172 -19.53 -4.44 2.06
N GLN A 173 -20.16 -4.16 0.91
CA GLN A 173 -19.99 -2.88 0.23
C GLN A 173 -20.71 -1.78 1.00
N ARG A 174 -20.00 -0.71 1.34
CA ARG A 174 -20.54 0.48 2.02
C ARG A 174 -20.62 1.63 1.01
N GLN A 175 -21.85 2.00 0.64
CA GLN A 175 -22.09 2.97 -0.45
C GLN A 175 -22.42 4.38 0.07
N HIS A 176 -22.91 4.50 1.30
CA HIS A 176 -23.43 5.75 1.84
C HIS A 176 -22.35 6.45 2.65
N ARG A 177 -21.63 7.36 2.01
CA ARG A 177 -20.45 8.02 2.58
C ARG A 177 -20.72 9.50 2.84
N ALA A 178 -20.04 10.03 3.86
CA ALA A 178 -19.89 11.44 4.13
C ALA A 178 -18.41 11.76 4.28
N THR A 179 -17.97 12.85 3.67
CA THR A 179 -16.56 13.24 3.58
C THR A 179 -16.38 14.66 4.11
N ALA A 180 -15.35 14.90 4.91
CA ALA A 180 -14.93 16.23 5.33
C ALA A 180 -13.44 16.45 5.07
N LEU A 181 -13.08 17.72 4.85
CA LEU A 181 -11.71 18.19 4.85
C LEU A 181 -11.54 19.18 6.00
N LEU A 182 -10.64 18.88 6.95
CA LEU A 182 -10.51 19.57 8.23
C LEU A 182 -9.10 20.14 8.40
N GLY A 183 -8.98 21.34 8.93
CA GLY A 183 -7.71 21.98 9.29
C GLY A 183 -7.33 21.68 10.74
N MET A 184 -6.05 21.41 11.00
CA MET A 184 -5.53 21.13 12.34
C MET A 184 -4.06 21.47 12.47
N ALA A 185 -3.60 21.57 13.72
CA ALA A 185 -2.22 21.93 14.01
C ALA A 185 -1.24 20.75 13.84
N ASP A 186 -1.65 19.52 14.19
CA ASP A 186 -0.75 18.39 14.35
C ASP A 186 -1.45 17.04 14.12
N ALA A 187 -0.65 15.96 14.01
CA ALA A 187 -1.13 14.61 13.84
C ALA A 187 -1.85 14.05 15.08
N ARG A 188 -1.54 14.57 16.27
CA ARG A 188 -2.25 14.19 17.50
C ARG A 188 -3.72 14.56 17.44
N THR A 189 -4.03 15.74 16.92
CA THR A 189 -5.40 16.21 16.69
C THR A 189 -6.12 15.31 15.68
N ALA A 190 -5.47 14.96 14.57
CA ALA A 190 -6.01 14.01 13.58
C ALA A 190 -6.31 12.64 14.22
N LEU A 191 -5.42 12.10 15.04
CA LEU A 191 -5.61 10.83 15.74
C LEU A 191 -6.75 10.86 16.75
N ALA A 192 -7.02 11.99 17.39
CA ALA A 192 -8.18 12.14 18.27
C ALA A 192 -9.49 12.03 17.48
N ILE A 193 -9.56 12.61 16.28
CA ILE A 193 -10.71 12.46 15.37
C ILE A 193 -10.86 11.02 14.92
N VAL A 194 -9.78 10.36 14.49
CA VAL A 194 -9.76 8.93 14.11
C VAL A 194 -10.29 8.07 15.25
N SER A 195 -9.77 8.28 16.47
CA SER A 195 -10.18 7.52 17.66
C SER A 195 -11.66 7.71 17.99
N HIS A 196 -12.18 8.92 17.81
CA HIS A 196 -13.60 9.21 17.99
C HIS A 196 -14.46 8.39 17.03
N PHE A 197 -14.18 8.44 15.70
CA PHE A 197 -14.96 7.70 14.71
C PHE A 197 -14.81 6.17 14.84
N LEU A 198 -13.65 5.67 15.24
CA LEU A 198 -13.46 4.24 15.52
C LEU A 198 -14.27 3.75 16.72
N ALA A 199 -14.59 4.62 17.68
CA ALA A 199 -15.40 4.29 18.84
C ALA A 199 -16.91 4.32 18.57
N LEU A 200 -17.37 4.96 17.50
CA LEU A 200 -18.78 5.04 17.14
C LEU A 200 -19.25 3.74 16.48
N SER A 201 -20.35 3.17 16.99
CA SER A 201 -20.97 1.98 16.40
C SER A 201 -21.97 2.28 15.27
N SER A 202 -22.42 3.53 15.15
CA SER A 202 -23.42 3.97 14.15
C SER A 202 -22.83 4.22 12.77
N VAL A 203 -21.51 4.38 12.67
CA VAL A 203 -20.79 4.66 11.43
C VAL A 203 -19.53 3.81 11.33
N THR A 204 -18.96 3.74 10.14
CA THR A 204 -17.66 3.10 9.91
C THR A 204 -16.69 4.14 9.33
N LEU A 205 -15.51 4.26 9.92
CA LEU A 205 -14.43 5.07 9.35
C LEU A 205 -13.92 4.37 8.08
N GLU A 206 -13.99 5.07 6.95
CA GLU A 206 -13.56 4.56 5.63
C GLU A 206 -12.18 5.08 5.24
N ALA A 207 -11.84 6.33 5.61
CA ALA A 207 -10.55 6.92 5.35
C ALA A 207 -10.20 8.00 6.38
N ALA A 208 -8.90 8.16 6.63
CA ALA A 208 -8.32 9.25 7.40
C ALA A 208 -6.94 9.59 6.82
N GLU A 209 -6.91 10.63 5.98
CA GLU A 209 -5.77 10.98 5.15
C GLU A 209 -5.21 12.34 5.54
N MET A 210 -4.03 12.35 6.15
CA MET A 210 -3.40 13.60 6.56
C MET A 210 -2.47 14.15 5.49
N MET A 211 -2.53 15.44 5.30
CA MET A 211 -1.72 16.23 4.38
C MET A 211 -1.05 17.35 5.15
N TRP A 212 0.28 17.35 5.23
CA TRP A 212 1.03 18.39 5.93
C TRP A 212 0.95 19.74 5.19
N PRO A 213 1.27 20.87 5.82
CA PRO A 213 0.95 22.22 5.32
C PRO A 213 1.47 22.48 3.90
N ARG A 214 2.68 22.04 3.58
CA ARG A 214 3.26 22.23 2.24
C ARG A 214 2.47 21.44 1.19
N TYR A 215 2.14 20.17 1.48
CA TYR A 215 1.38 19.33 0.56
C TYR A 215 0.03 19.93 0.23
N ILE A 216 -0.80 20.18 1.26
CA ILE A 216 -2.17 20.67 1.05
C ILE A 216 -2.20 22.01 0.31
N ARG A 217 -1.32 22.95 0.66
CA ARG A 217 -1.24 24.26 0.03
C ARG A 217 -0.93 24.18 -1.46
N ASP A 218 0.13 23.45 -1.83
CA ASP A 218 0.62 23.43 -3.20
C ASP A 218 -0.28 22.61 -4.13
N HIS A 219 -0.82 21.47 -3.66
CA HIS A 219 -1.77 20.65 -4.42
C HIS A 219 -3.13 21.35 -4.58
N ALA A 220 -3.66 21.96 -3.53
CA ALA A 220 -4.90 22.71 -3.62
C ALA A 220 -4.81 23.91 -4.59
N ARG A 221 -3.67 24.61 -4.58
CA ARG A 221 -3.40 25.70 -5.53
C ARG A 221 -3.44 25.19 -6.97
N LEU A 222 -2.81 24.03 -7.26
CA LEU A 222 -2.80 23.43 -8.58
C LEU A 222 -4.21 22.99 -9.01
N LYS A 223 -4.96 22.36 -8.11
CA LYS A 223 -6.34 21.90 -8.35
C LYS A 223 -7.39 23.03 -8.26
N LYS A 224 -6.95 24.26 -7.96
CA LYS A 224 -7.83 25.44 -7.80
C LYS A 224 -8.93 25.21 -6.76
N LEU A 225 -8.60 24.52 -5.67
CA LEU A 225 -9.47 24.40 -4.51
C LEU A 225 -9.28 25.64 -3.63
N ASP A 226 -10.39 26.26 -3.24
CA ASP A 226 -10.38 27.37 -2.27
C ASP A 226 -10.10 26.80 -0.86
N LEU A 227 -9.00 27.25 -0.26
CA LEU A 227 -8.59 26.95 1.12
C LEU A 227 -8.64 28.20 2.02
N SER A 228 -9.41 29.24 1.65
CA SER A 228 -9.51 30.47 2.45
C SER A 228 -10.01 30.23 3.89
N TRP A 229 -10.63 29.10 4.14
CA TRP A 229 -11.09 28.64 5.44
C TRP A 229 -10.01 27.94 6.28
N LEU A 230 -8.89 27.50 5.68
CA LEU A 230 -7.79 26.83 6.35
C LEU A 230 -6.80 27.87 6.89
N GLU A 231 -6.47 27.80 8.18
CA GLU A 231 -5.47 28.67 8.80
C GLU A 231 -4.08 28.45 8.19
N ASP A 232 -3.34 29.52 7.99
CA ASP A 232 -1.98 29.47 7.46
C ASP A 232 -1.07 28.57 8.31
N GLY A 233 -0.39 27.64 7.65
CA GLY A 233 0.50 26.69 8.31
C GLY A 233 -0.21 25.49 8.93
N ALA A 234 -1.52 25.40 8.87
CA ALA A 234 -2.26 24.22 9.31
C ALA A 234 -2.09 23.04 8.34
N ALA A 235 -2.09 21.83 8.88
CA ALA A 235 -2.26 20.59 8.13
C ALA A 235 -3.73 20.34 7.84
N ALA A 236 -4.03 19.47 6.87
CA ALA A 236 -5.40 19.07 6.56
C ALA A 236 -5.59 17.57 6.75
N LEU A 237 -6.75 17.18 7.29
CA LEU A 237 -7.22 15.80 7.37
C LEU A 237 -8.44 15.64 6.46
N LEU A 238 -8.35 14.75 5.48
CA LEU A 238 -9.53 14.22 4.80
C LEU A 238 -10.03 13.04 5.62
N VAL A 239 -11.26 13.13 6.12
CA VAL A 239 -11.95 12.06 6.82
C VAL A 239 -13.18 11.63 6.05
N GLU A 240 -13.38 10.33 5.87
CA GLU A 240 -14.55 9.75 5.23
C GLU A 240 -15.14 8.67 6.13
N ILE A 241 -16.44 8.75 6.35
CA ILE A 241 -17.21 7.74 7.08
C ILE A 241 -18.35 7.21 6.24
N SER A 242 -18.82 6.01 6.57
CA SER A 242 -20.05 5.44 5.98
C SER A 242 -21.09 5.14 7.05
N GLY A 243 -22.36 5.23 6.66
CA GLY A 243 -23.51 4.97 7.52
C GLY A 243 -24.57 4.13 6.84
N GLU A 244 -25.73 3.97 7.49
CA GLU A 244 -26.88 3.22 6.96
C GLU A 244 -27.43 3.86 5.68
N ASN A 245 -27.46 5.18 5.63
CA ASN A 245 -27.82 6.00 4.46
C ASN A 245 -27.00 7.27 4.46
N VAL A 246 -27.09 8.09 3.41
CA VAL A 246 -26.29 9.30 3.24
C VAL A 246 -26.62 10.33 4.32
N GLU A 247 -27.89 10.51 4.67
CA GLU A 247 -28.32 11.44 5.69
C GLU A 247 -27.77 11.07 7.07
N ALA A 248 -27.83 9.78 7.44
CA ALA A 248 -27.28 9.29 8.72
C ALA A 248 -25.76 9.46 8.77
N ALA A 249 -25.05 9.18 7.67
CA ALA A 249 -23.60 9.39 7.61
C ALA A 249 -23.23 10.90 7.75
N THR A 250 -23.96 11.77 7.02
CA THR A 250 -23.71 13.22 7.06
C THR A 250 -24.03 13.81 8.43
N SER A 251 -25.19 13.48 9.01
CA SER A 251 -25.56 13.95 10.37
C SER A 251 -24.55 13.49 11.43
N ALA A 252 -24.13 12.21 11.38
CA ALA A 252 -23.14 11.70 12.33
C ALA A 252 -21.77 12.40 12.17
N LEU A 253 -21.37 12.73 10.95
CA LEU A 253 -20.14 13.49 10.68
C LEU A 253 -20.24 14.90 11.22
N GLU A 254 -21.33 15.64 10.91
CA GLU A 254 -21.54 17.03 11.34
C GLU A 254 -21.65 17.13 12.86
N GLU A 255 -22.46 16.30 13.53
CA GLU A 255 -22.60 16.27 14.97
C GLU A 255 -21.27 15.95 15.68
N SER A 256 -20.51 14.99 15.15
CA SER A 256 -19.19 14.65 15.68
C SER A 256 -18.22 15.82 15.57
N LEU A 257 -18.18 16.48 14.41
CA LEU A 257 -17.30 17.63 14.19
C LEU A 257 -17.70 18.83 15.05
N GLU A 258 -18.99 19.10 15.25
CA GLU A 258 -19.46 20.15 16.14
C GLU A 258 -18.97 19.91 17.57
N ASN A 259 -19.07 18.67 18.06
CA ASN A 259 -18.61 18.31 19.39
C ASN A 259 -17.09 18.33 19.57
N LEU A 260 -16.33 18.10 18.49
CA LEU A 260 -14.86 18.05 18.53
C LEU A 260 -14.21 19.38 18.20
N TRP A 261 -14.96 20.36 17.67
CA TRP A 261 -14.41 21.59 17.09
C TRP A 261 -13.59 22.41 18.09
N GLU A 262 -14.22 22.85 19.17
CA GLU A 262 -13.55 23.63 20.22
C GLU A 262 -12.55 22.79 21.03
N PRO A 263 -12.89 21.56 21.49
CA PRO A 263 -11.95 20.76 22.28
C PRO A 263 -10.65 20.41 21.58
N LEU A 264 -10.68 20.27 20.23
CA LEU A 264 -9.50 19.96 19.43
C LEU A 264 -8.89 21.18 18.73
N ASP A 265 -9.42 22.38 18.95
CA ASP A 265 -8.93 23.63 18.33
C ASP A 265 -8.77 23.50 16.82
N LEU A 266 -9.82 23.03 16.13
CA LEU A 266 -9.78 22.83 14.68
C LEU A 266 -9.56 24.14 13.93
N LYS A 267 -8.70 24.14 12.93
CA LYS A 267 -8.22 25.31 12.19
C LYS A 267 -9.00 25.59 10.90
N GLY A 268 -10.26 25.17 10.86
CA GLY A 268 -11.16 25.27 9.72
C GLY A 268 -11.68 23.89 9.28
N GLY A 269 -12.67 23.90 8.39
CA GLY A 269 -13.21 22.63 7.85
C GLY A 269 -14.39 22.84 6.92
N ILE A 270 -14.57 21.86 6.03
CA ILE A 270 -15.70 21.77 5.10
C ILE A 270 -16.21 20.33 5.07
N VAL A 271 -17.50 20.14 5.30
CA VAL A 271 -18.21 18.90 5.02
C VAL A 271 -18.69 18.95 3.58
N ALA A 272 -18.40 17.91 2.80
CA ALA A 272 -18.81 17.85 1.40
C ALA A 272 -20.35 17.78 1.27
N GLN A 273 -20.93 18.72 0.54
CA GLN A 273 -22.36 18.83 0.29
C GLN A 273 -22.80 18.10 -0.98
N SER A 274 -21.86 17.47 -1.70
CA SER A 274 -22.12 16.70 -2.91
C SER A 274 -21.00 15.70 -3.18
N LEU A 275 -21.31 14.65 -3.95
CA LEU A 275 -20.32 13.69 -4.42
C LEU A 275 -19.19 14.35 -5.25
N ASP A 276 -19.50 15.41 -5.98
CA ASP A 276 -18.51 16.14 -6.75
C ASP A 276 -17.53 16.88 -5.83
N GLN A 277 -18.03 17.49 -4.77
CA GLN A 277 -17.16 18.16 -3.77
C GLN A 277 -16.31 17.14 -3.01
N ALA A 278 -16.86 16.01 -2.59
CA ALA A 278 -16.09 14.91 -1.98
C ALA A 278 -14.98 14.42 -2.92
N ARG A 279 -15.32 14.21 -4.21
CA ARG A 279 -14.34 13.81 -5.24
C ARG A 279 -13.20 14.84 -5.36
N ARG A 280 -13.48 16.14 -5.34
CA ARG A 280 -12.47 17.19 -5.39
C ARG A 280 -11.52 17.16 -4.20
N PHE A 281 -11.98 16.77 -3.02
CA PHE A 281 -11.09 16.56 -1.86
C PHE A 281 -10.15 15.38 -2.08
N TRP A 282 -10.67 14.27 -2.61
CA TRP A 282 -9.88 13.10 -2.99
C TRP A 282 -8.90 13.40 -4.13
N ASP A 283 -9.28 14.20 -5.11
CA ASP A 283 -8.41 14.61 -6.23
C ASP A 283 -7.13 15.35 -5.77
N ILE A 284 -7.17 15.99 -4.61
CA ILE A 284 -5.99 16.58 -3.99
C ILE A 284 -5.12 15.49 -3.35
N ARG A 285 -5.74 14.61 -2.58
CA ARG A 285 -5.03 13.55 -1.83
C ARG A 285 -4.38 12.52 -2.75
N GLU A 286 -4.98 12.21 -3.88
CA GLU A 286 -4.51 11.21 -4.85
C GLU A 286 -3.71 11.81 -6.03
N ASP A 287 -3.29 13.07 -5.96
CA ASP A 287 -2.63 13.77 -7.06
C ASP A 287 -1.18 13.34 -7.31
N SER A 288 -1.00 12.13 -7.80
CA SER A 288 0.33 11.67 -8.27
C SER A 288 0.86 12.47 -9.47
N GLY A 289 -0.02 13.11 -10.23
CA GLY A 289 0.35 13.92 -11.41
C GLY A 289 1.20 15.14 -11.06
N PHE A 290 1.03 15.69 -9.86
CA PHE A 290 1.84 16.79 -9.34
C PHE A 290 3.35 16.46 -9.41
N TYR A 291 3.74 15.31 -8.90
CA TYR A 291 5.16 14.93 -8.82
C TYR A 291 5.79 14.76 -10.19
N TYR A 292 5.06 14.18 -11.15
CA TYR A 292 5.55 14.04 -12.52
C TYR A 292 5.69 15.38 -13.24
N ALA A 293 4.81 16.33 -12.97
CA ALA A 293 4.79 17.64 -13.63
C ALA A 293 5.76 18.64 -13.00
N GLU A 294 5.75 18.76 -11.67
CA GLU A 294 6.44 19.82 -10.95
C GLU A 294 7.86 19.41 -10.49
N ILE A 295 8.02 18.18 -10.03
CA ILE A 295 9.29 17.66 -9.50
C ILE A 295 9.63 16.25 -10.06
N PRO A 296 9.77 16.11 -11.39
CA PRO A 296 10.06 14.83 -12.03
C PRO A 296 11.34 14.21 -11.45
N ASP A 297 11.35 12.88 -11.33
CA ASP A 297 12.45 12.08 -10.79
C ASP A 297 12.87 12.42 -9.35
N ALA A 298 11.98 13.06 -8.57
CA ALA A 298 12.23 13.35 -7.17
C ALA A 298 12.31 12.06 -6.34
N ALA A 299 13.18 12.08 -5.33
CA ALA A 299 13.31 10.98 -4.37
C ALA A 299 12.02 10.84 -3.54
N SER A 300 11.39 9.68 -3.63
CA SER A 300 10.14 9.39 -2.91
C SER A 300 10.30 8.19 -2.00
N PHE A 301 9.67 8.27 -0.83
CA PHE A 301 9.74 7.25 0.22
C PHE A 301 8.34 6.92 0.72
N ASP A 302 8.21 5.70 1.20
CA ASP A 302 7.03 5.15 1.80
C ASP A 302 7.45 4.40 3.04
N ILE A 303 7.06 4.91 4.20
CA ILE A 303 7.48 4.43 5.52
C ILE A 303 6.29 4.31 6.45
N SER A 304 6.42 3.60 7.56
CA SER A 304 5.46 3.68 8.65
C SER A 304 6.16 3.87 9.99
N VAL A 305 5.53 4.68 10.85
CA VAL A 305 5.92 4.86 12.24
C VAL A 305 4.68 4.68 13.13
N PRO A 306 4.84 4.34 14.42
CA PRO A 306 3.70 4.35 15.31
C PRO A 306 2.96 5.69 15.24
N PRO A 307 1.60 5.70 15.13
CA PRO A 307 0.85 6.94 14.94
C PRO A 307 1.16 8.03 15.97
N THR A 308 1.44 7.65 17.21
CA THR A 308 1.82 8.59 18.27
C THR A 308 3.20 9.24 18.10
N PHE A 309 4.01 8.76 17.16
CA PHE A 309 5.36 9.29 16.87
C PHE A 309 5.41 10.20 15.65
N LEU A 310 4.31 10.38 14.93
CA LEU A 310 4.25 11.08 13.64
C LEU A 310 4.76 12.52 13.71
N ASP A 311 4.26 13.33 14.68
CA ASP A 311 4.67 14.74 14.81
C ASP A 311 6.17 14.86 15.12
N THR A 312 6.68 14.02 16.02
CA THR A 312 8.11 13.97 16.35
C THR A 312 8.93 13.57 15.13
N TYR A 313 8.52 12.53 14.42
CA TYR A 313 9.23 12.03 13.24
C TYR A 313 9.31 13.09 12.14
N VAL A 314 8.20 13.75 11.79
CA VAL A 314 8.17 14.77 10.72
C VAL A 314 9.04 15.97 11.09
N SER A 315 8.98 16.46 12.33
CA SER A 315 9.82 17.56 12.80
C SER A 315 11.32 17.22 12.77
N GLU A 316 11.69 16.00 13.20
CA GLU A 316 13.07 15.53 13.14
C GLU A 316 13.55 15.29 11.70
N LEU A 317 12.68 14.78 10.82
CA LEU A 317 12.99 14.58 9.41
C LEU A 317 13.34 15.90 8.73
N GLU A 318 12.56 16.95 8.92
CA GLU A 318 12.87 18.28 8.38
C GLU A 318 14.26 18.77 8.83
N SER A 319 14.59 18.59 10.09
CA SER A 319 15.89 18.96 10.62
C SER A 319 17.04 18.15 10.01
N ARG A 320 16.85 16.85 9.82
CA ARG A 320 17.84 15.96 9.20
C ARG A 320 18.05 16.27 7.72
N LEU A 321 16.98 16.56 6.98
CA LEU A 321 17.06 16.94 5.56
C LEU A 321 17.82 18.28 5.39
N LYS A 322 17.50 19.30 6.19
CA LYS A 322 18.19 20.59 6.18
C LYS A 322 19.65 20.53 6.58
N ALA A 323 20.05 19.51 7.34
CA ALA A 323 21.46 19.24 7.67
C ALA A 323 22.26 18.70 6.46
N ILE A 324 21.60 18.07 5.48
CA ILE A 324 22.23 17.64 4.22
C ILE A 324 22.35 18.84 3.27
N ASP A 325 21.24 19.52 3.02
CA ASP A 325 21.18 20.75 2.22
C ASP A 325 20.09 21.68 2.82
N PRO A 326 20.41 22.96 3.14
CA PRO A 326 19.44 23.90 3.72
C PRO A 326 18.18 24.14 2.88
N THR A 327 18.20 23.79 1.59
CA THR A 327 17.06 23.92 0.68
C THR A 327 16.17 22.66 0.66
N TYR A 328 16.58 21.57 1.31
CA TYR A 328 15.81 20.34 1.30
C TYR A 328 14.58 20.41 2.18
N GLU A 329 13.45 20.20 1.56
CA GLU A 329 12.12 20.09 2.17
C GLU A 329 11.40 18.90 1.55
N ALA A 330 10.42 18.36 2.25
CA ALA A 330 9.63 17.24 1.77
C ALA A 330 8.14 17.59 1.72
N TYR A 331 7.45 17.05 0.71
CA TYR A 331 6.00 16.89 0.73
C TYR A 331 5.69 15.66 1.59
N VAL A 332 4.89 15.86 2.62
CA VAL A 332 4.50 14.80 3.58
C VAL A 332 3.00 14.64 3.56
N TYR A 333 2.53 13.41 3.40
CA TYR A 333 1.12 13.03 3.46
C TYR A 333 1.00 11.53 3.77
N GLY A 334 -0.17 11.07 4.16
CA GLY A 334 -0.31 9.63 4.40
C GLY A 334 -1.55 9.22 5.18
N HIS A 335 -1.62 7.93 5.45
CA HIS A 335 -2.69 7.26 6.17
C HIS A 335 -2.46 7.42 7.67
N ILE A 336 -3.11 8.44 8.28
CA ILE A 336 -2.83 8.81 9.68
C ILE A 336 -3.19 7.70 10.66
N ALA A 337 -4.20 6.90 10.34
CA ALA A 337 -4.73 5.89 11.25
C ALA A 337 -3.79 4.69 11.50
N ASP A 338 -2.88 4.39 10.57
CA ASP A 338 -1.89 3.31 10.70
C ASP A 338 -0.43 3.80 10.67
N GLY A 339 -0.24 5.12 10.55
CA GLY A 339 1.07 5.75 10.62
C GLY A 339 1.91 5.61 9.36
N ASN A 340 1.29 5.26 8.22
CA ASN A 340 1.98 5.24 6.94
C ASN A 340 2.14 6.67 6.39
N LEU A 341 3.37 7.03 6.05
CA LEU A 341 3.74 8.30 5.45
C LEU A 341 4.34 8.11 4.06
N HIS A 342 3.85 8.90 3.14
CA HIS A 342 4.47 9.14 1.84
C HIS A 342 5.27 10.43 1.90
N LEU A 343 6.51 10.37 1.48
CA LEU A 343 7.46 11.47 1.55
C LEU A 343 8.06 11.67 0.16
N THR A 344 8.01 12.89 -0.36
CA THR A 344 8.68 13.23 -1.63
C THR A 344 9.55 14.46 -1.41
N LEU A 345 10.85 14.32 -1.66
CA LEU A 345 11.79 15.42 -1.53
C LEU A 345 11.48 16.47 -2.61
N ASP A 346 11.37 17.75 -2.23
CA ASP A 346 11.16 18.84 -3.18
C ASP A 346 12.47 19.19 -3.90
N LYS A 347 12.88 18.29 -4.76
CA LYS A 347 14.08 18.43 -5.59
C LYS A 347 13.82 17.83 -6.97
N ARG A 348 13.96 18.63 -8.01
CA ARG A 348 13.85 18.14 -9.39
C ARG A 348 15.07 17.32 -9.79
N GLY A 349 14.83 16.23 -10.49
CA GLY A 349 15.84 15.35 -11.04
C GLY A 349 16.44 14.36 -10.04
N PRO A 350 17.16 13.35 -10.55
CA PRO A 350 17.76 12.32 -9.71
C PRO A 350 18.89 12.89 -8.85
N LEU A 351 18.97 12.44 -7.61
CA LEU A 351 20.10 12.75 -6.74
C LEU A 351 21.34 11.94 -7.13
N PRO A 352 22.56 12.51 -6.99
CA PRO A 352 23.79 11.72 -7.02
C PRO A 352 23.73 10.60 -5.99
N GLU A 353 24.36 9.44 -6.26
CA GLU A 353 24.22 8.25 -5.42
C GLU A 353 24.58 8.50 -3.94
N GLN A 354 25.66 9.23 -3.68
CA GLN A 354 26.08 9.56 -2.31
C GLN A 354 25.04 10.42 -1.58
N GLU A 355 24.45 11.37 -2.27
CA GLU A 355 23.44 12.27 -1.73
C GLU A 355 22.12 11.53 -1.50
N MET A 356 21.72 10.64 -2.43
CA MET A 356 20.57 9.75 -2.26
C MET A 356 20.72 8.87 -1.02
N ARG A 357 21.94 8.32 -0.75
CA ARG A 357 22.22 7.56 0.46
C ARG A 357 22.05 8.40 1.73
N ALA A 358 22.52 9.64 1.73
CA ALA A 358 22.37 10.54 2.86
C ALA A 358 20.89 10.86 3.13
N VAL A 359 20.10 11.07 2.07
CA VAL A 359 18.65 11.28 2.19
C VAL A 359 17.93 10.02 2.67
N GLU A 360 18.26 8.84 2.14
CA GLU A 360 17.73 7.55 2.64
C GLU A 360 18.02 7.38 4.14
N ASP A 361 19.25 7.63 4.58
CA ASP A 361 19.65 7.52 5.98
C ASP A 361 18.89 8.54 6.85
N ALA A 362 18.71 9.79 6.38
CA ALA A 362 17.92 10.80 7.07
C ALA A 362 16.45 10.39 7.24
N VAL A 363 15.85 9.80 6.20
CA VAL A 363 14.47 9.30 6.23
C VAL A 363 14.34 8.09 7.16
N TYR A 364 15.26 7.12 7.09
CA TYR A 364 15.09 5.85 7.82
C TYR A 364 15.58 5.87 9.27
N THR A 365 16.34 6.90 9.67
CA THR A 365 16.83 7.06 11.04
C THR A 365 15.69 7.18 12.05
N GLY A 366 15.76 6.40 13.13
CA GLY A 366 14.79 6.41 14.23
C GLY A 366 13.55 5.56 14.00
N ILE A 367 13.26 5.14 12.75
CA ILE A 367 12.04 4.37 12.43
C ILE A 367 12.01 3.03 13.16
N ARG A 368 13.12 2.28 13.10
CA ARG A 368 13.20 0.96 13.73
C ARG A 368 13.10 1.04 15.25
N GLU A 369 13.78 2.00 15.85
CA GLU A 369 13.81 2.25 17.29
C GLU A 369 12.41 2.62 17.80
N ALA A 370 11.66 3.35 16.99
CA ALA A 370 10.26 3.67 17.27
C ALA A 370 9.30 2.47 17.05
N GLY A 371 9.77 1.37 16.44
CA GLY A 371 8.93 0.21 16.11
C GLY A 371 8.23 0.31 14.75
N GLY A 372 8.71 1.18 13.86
CA GLY A 372 8.19 1.39 12.52
C GLY A 372 8.86 0.52 11.44
N SER A 373 8.55 0.83 10.17
CA SER A 373 9.08 0.16 8.99
C SER A 373 9.59 1.17 7.96
N PHE A 374 10.77 0.91 7.39
CA PHE A 374 11.35 1.72 6.32
C PHE A 374 10.66 1.53 4.96
N SER A 375 9.77 0.57 4.85
CA SER A 375 8.88 0.35 3.71
C SER A 375 7.54 -0.14 4.21
N ALA A 376 6.49 0.67 4.03
CA ALA A 376 5.14 0.37 4.49
C ALA A 376 4.39 -0.49 3.46
N GLU A 377 4.26 -0.01 2.21
CA GLU A 377 3.47 -0.62 1.15
C GLU A 377 4.28 -1.06 -0.06
N HIS A 378 5.33 -0.28 -0.46
CA HIS A 378 6.00 -0.46 -1.75
C HIS A 378 6.84 -1.73 -1.86
N GLY A 379 7.22 -2.37 -0.74
CA GLY A 379 8.18 -3.46 -0.73
C GLY A 379 9.64 -2.97 -0.80
N VAL A 380 10.54 -3.84 -1.16
CA VAL A 380 11.99 -3.59 -1.18
C VAL A 380 12.55 -3.53 -2.60
N GLY A 381 12.22 -4.50 -3.43
CA GLY A 381 12.64 -4.62 -4.82
C GLY A 381 14.14 -4.44 -5.04
N PHE A 382 14.47 -3.70 -6.08
CA PHE A 382 15.84 -3.31 -6.39
C PHE A 382 16.26 -2.00 -5.68
N GLU A 383 15.34 -1.06 -5.52
CA GLU A 383 15.63 0.31 -5.11
C GLU A 383 15.91 0.43 -3.61
N LYS A 384 15.12 -0.20 -2.75
CA LYS A 384 15.27 -0.10 -1.28
C LYS A 384 16.26 -1.11 -0.67
N ARG A 385 17.19 -1.68 -1.46
CA ARG A 385 18.18 -2.65 -0.95
C ARG A 385 19.14 -2.06 0.09
N HIS A 386 19.46 -0.78 -0.02
CA HIS A 386 20.26 -0.08 1.00
C HIS A 386 19.51 -0.07 2.33
N GLY A 387 18.27 0.38 2.33
CA GLY A 387 17.40 0.37 3.51
C GLY A 387 17.28 -1.03 4.14
N TYR A 388 17.05 -2.06 3.33
CA TYR A 388 16.95 -3.43 3.83
C TYR A 388 18.24 -3.89 4.52
N ARG A 389 19.42 -3.60 3.96
CA ARG A 389 20.71 -4.00 4.53
C ARG A 389 21.00 -3.33 5.87
N ASN A 390 20.63 -2.07 6.00
CA ASN A 390 21.01 -1.24 7.14
C ASN A 390 19.93 -1.19 8.25
N PHE A 391 18.66 -1.28 7.89
CA PHE A 391 17.54 -1.07 8.83
C PHE A 391 16.74 -2.33 9.16
N VAL A 392 16.98 -3.47 8.48
CA VAL A 392 16.43 -4.78 8.88
C VAL A 392 17.43 -5.53 9.76
N SER A 393 16.94 -6.21 10.80
CA SER A 393 17.80 -6.98 11.70
C SER A 393 18.59 -8.08 10.99
N ALA A 394 19.80 -8.38 11.49
CA ALA A 394 20.66 -9.40 10.90
C ALA A 394 20.01 -10.79 10.94
N GLU A 395 19.27 -11.09 12.02
CA GLU A 395 18.56 -12.36 12.23
C GLU A 395 17.44 -12.55 11.19
N LYS A 396 16.63 -11.51 10.94
CA LYS A 396 15.57 -11.54 9.92
C LYS A 396 16.17 -11.76 8.53
N ARG A 397 17.25 -11.06 8.20
CA ARG A 397 17.97 -11.23 6.93
C ARG A 397 18.58 -12.62 6.78
N ALA A 398 19.15 -13.18 7.87
CA ALA A 398 19.72 -14.52 7.88
C ALA A 398 18.64 -15.58 7.63
N LEU A 399 17.49 -15.49 8.32
CA LEU A 399 16.37 -16.41 8.13
C LEU A 399 15.80 -16.35 6.71
N ALA A 400 15.63 -15.14 6.16
CA ALA A 400 15.17 -14.95 4.78
C ALA A 400 16.10 -15.65 3.76
N ARG A 401 17.43 -15.57 3.96
CA ARG A 401 18.41 -16.28 3.10
C ARG A 401 18.30 -17.79 3.23
N VAL A 402 18.09 -18.33 4.43
CA VAL A 402 17.87 -19.76 4.63
C VAL A 402 16.65 -20.24 3.88
N LEU A 403 15.52 -19.52 3.98
CA LEU A 403 14.29 -19.84 3.25
C LEU A 403 14.50 -19.78 1.74
N LYS A 404 15.16 -18.73 1.24
CA LYS A 404 15.48 -18.61 -0.20
C LYS A 404 16.33 -19.77 -0.68
N GLN A 405 17.41 -20.12 0.03
CA GLN A 405 18.30 -21.21 -0.33
C GLN A 405 17.60 -22.58 -0.32
N ALA A 406 16.65 -22.76 0.60
CA ALA A 406 15.87 -24.01 0.68
C ALA A 406 14.86 -24.17 -0.47
N LEU A 407 14.18 -23.07 -0.87
CA LEU A 407 13.14 -23.09 -1.88
C LEU A 407 13.67 -22.89 -3.31
N ASP A 408 14.71 -22.09 -3.46
CA ASP A 408 15.32 -21.75 -4.75
C ASP A 408 16.85 -21.83 -4.68
N PRO A 409 17.41 -23.06 -4.54
CA PRO A 409 18.85 -23.27 -4.39
C PRO A 409 19.67 -22.79 -5.61
N LYS A 410 19.05 -22.70 -6.78
CA LYS A 410 19.67 -22.20 -8.01
C LYS A 410 19.56 -20.67 -8.18
N GLY A 411 18.73 -20.01 -7.36
CA GLY A 411 18.54 -18.56 -7.42
C GLY A 411 17.89 -18.09 -8.74
N ILE A 412 17.02 -18.90 -9.34
CA ILE A 412 16.42 -18.57 -10.64
C ILE A 412 15.28 -17.55 -10.54
N PHE A 413 14.60 -17.45 -9.39
CA PHE A 413 13.49 -16.50 -9.20
C PHE A 413 13.96 -15.13 -8.76
N ASN A 414 13.70 -14.14 -9.60
CA ASN A 414 13.92 -12.70 -9.39
C ASN A 414 15.34 -12.34 -8.89
N PRO A 415 16.41 -12.84 -9.54
CA PRO A 415 17.77 -12.72 -9.03
C PRO A 415 18.25 -11.27 -8.96
N GLY A 416 18.95 -10.92 -7.88
CA GLY A 416 19.58 -9.63 -7.65
C GLY A 416 18.65 -8.44 -7.48
N LYS A 417 17.33 -8.65 -7.38
CA LYS A 417 16.33 -7.60 -7.22
C LYS A 417 15.82 -7.49 -5.78
N VAL A 418 15.67 -8.61 -5.12
CA VAL A 418 15.23 -8.66 -3.72
C VAL A 418 16.43 -9.05 -2.85
N PRO A 419 16.59 -8.48 -1.64
CA PRO A 419 17.81 -8.57 -0.85
C PRO A 419 18.19 -9.95 -0.34
N PHE A 420 17.31 -10.93 -0.43
CA PHE A 420 17.63 -12.30 -0.01
C PHE A 420 18.20 -13.17 -1.13
N THR A 421 18.42 -12.63 -2.32
CA THR A 421 19.06 -13.33 -3.45
C THR A 421 20.55 -13.01 -3.53
#